data_fb7fc3436f5481ef3f2d79350ea22e67
#
_entry.id   fb7fc3436f5481ef3f2d79350ea22e67
#
_cell.length_a   1.000
_cell.length_b   1.000
_cell.length_c   1.000
_cell.angle_alpha   90.00
_cell.angle_beta   90.00
_cell.angle_gamma   90.00
#
_symmetry.space_group_name_H-M   'P 1'
#
loop_
_entity.id
_entity.type
_entity.pdbx_description
1 polymer ?
#
loop_
_entity_poly.entity_id
_entity_poly.type
_entity_poly.pdbx_seq_one_letter_code
_entity_poly.pdbx_strand_id
1 'polypeptide(L)'
;MDRPPPAAHVTLLDGFGLDLPGRPRRSAAAELPRAVQRLVAHLCLSSRPTRGATAGHLWPDVPEDHAHGSLRSALWRLNRAAPGLVEASGSTLRLAADVRVDVRDLSDWARRAVSPSVRSGDVAAPDTALLGDLLPGWYDDWVLLERERLRQLRVQALEAVAVRLASAGRHGEALQAAHAAVGAEPLRESAHRVVVGIHLAQGNVAEAVRAYEVFCTLLADELGVLPTALMTRLVEHVPRVRRALAAQRAGRAPGRAAPVVIRLGDCATGRDR
;
A
#
# COMPACT_ATOMS: atom_id res chain seq x y z
N MET A 1 -26.29 12.20 26.41
CA MET A 1 -25.46 11.12 25.85
C MET A 1 -24.03 11.63 25.80
N ASP A 2 -23.24 11.22 26.78
CA ASP A 2 -21.83 11.60 26.87
C ASP A 2 -21.08 11.00 25.67
N ARG A 3 -20.49 11.86 24.86
CA ARG A 3 -19.60 11.45 23.79
C ARG A 3 -18.37 10.83 24.44
N PRO A 4 -18.03 9.56 24.14
CA PRO A 4 -16.83 8.97 24.72
C PRO A 4 -15.63 9.91 24.48
N PRO A 5 -14.72 10.01 25.46
CA PRO A 5 -13.55 10.88 25.30
C PRO A 5 -12.81 10.51 24.00
N PRO A 6 -12.28 11.49 23.28
CA PRO A 6 -11.57 11.21 22.04
C PRO A 6 -10.44 10.20 22.34
N ALA A 7 -10.48 9.06 21.68
CA ALA A 7 -9.45 8.03 21.77
C ALA A 7 -8.12 8.57 21.25
N ALA A 8 -6.99 8.06 21.74
CA ALA A 8 -5.69 8.38 21.18
C ALA A 8 -5.66 7.97 19.70
N HIS A 9 -5.04 8.78 18.84
CA HIS A 9 -4.91 8.52 17.41
C HIS A 9 -3.44 8.57 16.99
N VAL A 10 -2.98 7.50 16.36
CA VAL A 10 -1.64 7.41 15.77
C VAL A 10 -1.78 7.49 14.25
N THR A 11 -1.07 8.42 13.63
CA THR A 11 -0.94 8.51 12.17
C THR A 11 0.45 8.08 11.74
N LEU A 12 0.51 7.25 10.72
CA LEU A 12 1.75 6.77 10.10
C LEU A 12 1.77 7.09 8.60
N LEU A 13 0.61 7.38 8.01
CA LEU A 13 0.51 7.82 6.63
C LEU A 13 0.86 9.31 6.53
N ASP A 14 1.72 9.65 5.56
CA ASP A 14 2.31 10.97 5.36
C ASP A 14 3.16 11.50 6.53
N GLY A 15 3.55 10.60 7.44
CA GLY A 15 4.44 10.91 8.55
C GLY A 15 3.97 10.37 9.90
N PHE A 16 4.85 10.48 10.90
CA PHE A 16 4.51 10.07 12.26
C PHE A 16 3.72 11.15 12.98
N GLY A 17 2.53 10.81 13.46
CA GLY A 17 1.70 11.65 14.31
C GLY A 17 1.18 10.88 15.53
N LEU A 18 0.99 11.60 16.64
CA LEU A 18 0.36 11.09 17.85
C LEU A 18 -0.55 12.16 18.42
N ASP A 19 -1.85 11.93 18.37
CA ASP A 19 -2.88 12.78 18.96
C ASP A 19 -3.34 12.15 20.25
N LEU A 20 -3.17 12.87 21.35
CA LEU A 20 -3.61 12.45 22.68
C LEU A 20 -4.83 13.27 23.14
N PRO A 21 -5.77 12.66 23.85
CA PRO A 21 -6.91 13.36 24.42
C PRO A 21 -6.45 14.58 25.26
N GLY A 22 -7.03 15.75 24.98
CA GLY A 22 -6.74 16.97 25.74
C GLY A 22 -5.40 17.66 25.44
N ARG A 23 -4.63 17.19 24.42
CA ARG A 23 -3.41 17.85 23.97
C ARG A 23 -3.55 18.36 22.53
N PRO A 24 -2.92 19.51 22.15
CA PRO A 24 -2.95 19.98 20.76
C PRO A 24 -2.21 19.00 19.83
N ARG A 25 -2.80 18.75 18.64
CA ARG A 25 -2.42 17.72 17.66
C ARG A 25 -0.94 17.64 17.27
N ARG A 26 -0.19 18.71 17.31
CA ARG A 26 1.21 18.76 16.86
C ARG A 26 2.26 18.63 17.96
N SER A 27 1.87 18.73 19.24
CA SER A 27 2.82 18.80 20.35
C SER A 27 3.38 17.44 20.77
N ALA A 28 2.53 16.42 20.84
CA ALA A 28 2.94 15.14 21.41
C ALA A 28 3.93 14.36 20.51
N ALA A 29 3.76 14.40 19.19
CA ALA A 29 4.64 13.68 18.26
C ALA A 29 6.03 14.30 18.15
N ALA A 30 6.11 15.65 18.15
CA ALA A 30 7.39 16.36 18.04
C ALA A 30 8.26 16.23 19.30
N GLU A 31 7.65 15.99 20.45
CA GLU A 31 8.36 15.83 21.74
C GLU A 31 8.89 14.42 21.97
N LEU A 32 8.48 13.42 21.17
CA LEU A 32 8.93 12.04 21.32
C LEU A 32 10.29 11.80 20.66
N PRO A 33 11.27 11.24 21.41
CA PRO A 33 12.53 10.80 20.81
C PRO A 33 12.29 9.77 19.70
N ARG A 34 13.17 9.77 18.68
CA ARG A 34 13.05 8.86 17.52
C ARG A 34 12.86 7.38 17.91
N ALA A 35 13.59 6.90 18.94
CA ALA A 35 13.45 5.53 19.42
C ALA A 35 12.03 5.21 19.93
N VAL A 36 11.36 6.19 20.54
CA VAL A 36 9.97 6.03 21.00
C VAL A 36 8.99 6.07 19.82
N GLN A 37 9.21 6.97 18.86
CA GLN A 37 8.41 6.98 17.62
C GLN A 37 8.51 5.63 16.88
N ARG A 38 9.73 5.07 16.75
CA ARG A 38 9.96 3.75 16.13
C ARG A 38 9.21 2.64 16.87
N LEU A 39 9.24 2.67 18.21
CA LEU A 39 8.48 1.70 19.03
C LEU A 39 6.98 1.79 18.77
N VAL A 40 6.41 2.99 18.80
CA VAL A 40 4.96 3.18 18.54
C VAL A 40 4.61 2.73 17.14
N ALA A 41 5.36 3.14 16.12
CA ALA A 41 5.15 2.74 14.74
C ALA A 41 5.20 1.21 14.56
N HIS A 42 6.19 0.55 15.16
CA HIS A 42 6.30 -0.91 15.13
C HIS A 42 5.08 -1.59 15.77
N LEU A 43 4.58 -1.09 16.90
CA LEU A 43 3.39 -1.63 17.56
C LEU A 43 2.09 -1.37 16.78
N CYS A 44 2.04 -0.29 15.97
CA CYS A 44 0.92 -0.05 15.07
C CYS A 44 0.82 -1.09 13.95
N LEU A 45 1.99 -1.49 13.41
CA LEU A 45 2.11 -2.38 12.26
C LEU A 45 2.13 -3.86 12.64
N SER A 46 2.47 -4.17 13.90
CA SER A 46 2.57 -5.53 14.40
C SER A 46 1.36 -5.90 15.24
N SER A 47 0.94 -7.18 15.19
CA SER A 47 -0.06 -7.71 16.08
C SER A 47 0.59 -8.47 17.25
N ARG A 48 0.62 -7.85 18.44
CA ARG A 48 1.09 -8.44 19.70
C ARG A 48 2.53 -8.99 19.64
N PRO A 49 3.53 -8.19 19.26
CA PRO A 49 4.91 -8.67 19.25
C PRO A 49 5.42 -8.92 20.66
N THR A 50 6.34 -9.88 20.81
CA THR A 50 7.02 -10.09 22.08
C THR A 50 8.07 -9.00 22.34
N ARG A 51 8.44 -8.81 23.62
CA ARG A 51 9.49 -7.83 23.98
C ARG A 51 10.82 -8.15 23.29
N GLY A 52 11.22 -9.44 23.26
CA GLY A 52 12.44 -9.88 22.59
C GLY A 52 12.40 -9.59 21.07
N ALA A 53 11.31 -10.00 20.41
CA ALA A 53 11.13 -9.72 18.99
C ALA A 53 11.14 -8.20 18.69
N THR A 54 10.46 -7.40 19.53
CA THR A 54 10.46 -5.94 19.38
C THR A 54 11.86 -5.35 19.56
N ALA A 55 12.61 -5.81 20.57
CA ALA A 55 13.96 -5.33 20.84
C ALA A 55 14.90 -5.65 19.67
N GLY A 56 14.94 -6.92 19.22
CA GLY A 56 15.79 -7.32 18.10
C GLY A 56 15.42 -6.65 16.78
N HIS A 57 14.13 -6.39 16.55
CA HIS A 57 13.64 -5.74 15.33
C HIS A 57 13.99 -4.23 15.29
N LEU A 58 13.90 -3.55 16.44
CA LEU A 58 14.18 -2.11 16.48
C LEU A 58 15.65 -1.77 16.66
N TRP A 59 16.45 -2.67 17.21
CA TRP A 59 17.89 -2.48 17.45
C TRP A 59 18.68 -3.72 16.99
N PRO A 60 18.69 -4.03 15.67
CA PRO A 60 19.34 -5.24 15.17
C PRO A 60 20.87 -5.22 15.29
N ASP A 61 21.48 -4.02 15.32
CA ASP A 61 22.92 -3.84 15.27
C ASP A 61 23.60 -3.80 16.65
N VAL A 62 22.85 -4.09 17.72
CA VAL A 62 23.40 -4.08 19.10
C VAL A 62 23.18 -5.43 19.78
N PRO A 63 24.02 -5.79 20.76
CA PRO A 63 23.83 -7.00 21.56
C PRO A 63 22.44 -7.05 22.22
N GLU A 64 21.90 -8.25 22.38
CA GLU A 64 20.53 -8.47 22.87
C GLU A 64 20.23 -7.74 24.19
N ASP A 65 21.15 -7.78 25.16
CA ASP A 65 20.99 -7.09 26.46
C ASP A 65 20.85 -5.57 26.28
N HIS A 66 21.61 -4.98 25.35
CA HIS A 66 21.53 -3.56 25.04
C HIS A 66 20.23 -3.22 24.31
N ALA A 67 19.78 -4.07 23.38
CA ALA A 67 18.50 -3.91 22.71
C ALA A 67 17.34 -3.93 23.73
N HIS A 68 17.37 -4.88 24.67
CA HIS A 68 16.40 -4.94 25.77
C HIS A 68 16.47 -3.72 26.70
N GLY A 69 17.67 -3.19 26.98
CA GLY A 69 17.86 -1.93 27.72
C GLY A 69 17.24 -0.73 27.01
N SER A 70 17.45 -0.63 25.70
CA SER A 70 16.89 0.40 24.84
C SER A 70 15.37 0.34 24.79
N LEU A 71 14.81 -0.87 24.68
CA LEU A 71 13.35 -1.08 24.70
C LEU A 71 12.74 -0.66 26.06
N ARG A 72 13.36 -1.04 27.20
CA ARG A 72 12.90 -0.59 28.53
C ARG A 72 12.86 0.92 28.64
N SER A 73 13.94 1.59 28.19
CA SER A 73 14.04 3.05 28.19
C SER A 73 12.99 3.71 27.29
N ALA A 74 12.75 3.16 26.10
CA ALA A 74 11.73 3.66 25.19
C ALA A 74 10.32 3.50 25.77
N LEU A 75 10.00 2.34 26.35
CA LEU A 75 8.72 2.09 27.01
C LEU A 75 8.49 3.02 28.21
N TRP A 76 9.51 3.25 29.03
CA TRP A 76 9.43 4.19 30.15
C TRP A 76 9.10 5.61 29.69
N ARG A 77 9.84 6.09 28.67
CA ARG A 77 9.61 7.44 28.08
C ARG A 77 8.22 7.55 27.47
N LEU A 78 7.79 6.50 26.74
CA LEU A 78 6.46 6.46 26.14
C LEU A 78 5.37 6.51 27.22
N ASN A 79 5.47 5.71 28.28
CA ASN A 79 4.49 5.70 29.35
C ASN A 79 4.41 7.05 30.09
N ARG A 80 5.54 7.79 30.18
CA ARG A 80 5.56 9.12 30.75
C ARG A 80 4.90 10.17 29.85
N ALA A 81 5.06 10.04 28.51
CA ALA A 81 4.50 10.98 27.55
C ALA A 81 3.04 10.68 27.20
N ALA A 82 2.67 9.40 27.10
CA ALA A 82 1.36 8.90 26.74
C ALA A 82 0.96 7.71 27.64
N PRO A 83 0.56 7.97 28.89
CA PRO A 83 0.16 6.91 29.83
C PRO A 83 -0.99 6.07 29.25
N GLY A 84 -0.87 4.74 29.33
CA GLY A 84 -1.91 3.83 28.88
C GLY A 84 -1.94 3.58 27.36
N LEU A 85 -1.11 4.23 26.55
CA LEU A 85 -1.06 4.00 25.09
C LEU A 85 -0.64 2.56 24.75
N VAL A 86 0.24 1.97 25.56
CA VAL A 86 0.75 0.61 25.37
C VAL A 86 0.46 -0.24 26.61
N GLU A 87 -0.09 -1.40 26.38
CA GLU A 87 -0.33 -2.43 27.37
C GLU A 87 0.71 -3.55 27.23
N ALA A 88 1.19 -4.03 28.38
CA ALA A 88 2.07 -5.18 28.46
C ALA A 88 1.33 -6.34 29.14
N SER A 89 1.28 -7.49 28.47
CA SER A 89 0.72 -8.72 29.01
C SER A 89 1.78 -9.83 28.94
N GLY A 90 2.41 -10.13 30.06
CA GLY A 90 3.57 -11.03 30.10
C GLY A 90 4.72 -10.52 29.24
N SER A 91 5.15 -11.32 28.28
CA SER A 91 6.21 -10.96 27.32
C SER A 91 5.70 -10.18 26.11
N THR A 92 4.39 -10.00 25.91
CA THR A 92 3.83 -9.34 24.73
C THR A 92 3.54 -7.86 24.97
N LEU A 93 3.64 -7.08 23.90
CA LEU A 93 3.29 -5.67 23.87
C LEU A 93 2.13 -5.45 22.88
N ARG A 94 1.22 -4.53 23.20
CA ARG A 94 0.16 -4.12 22.28
C ARG A 94 -0.23 -2.66 22.54
N LEU A 95 -0.78 -2.00 21.54
CA LEU A 95 -1.50 -0.76 21.77
C LEU A 95 -2.80 -1.01 22.53
N ALA A 96 -3.22 -0.06 23.35
CA ALA A 96 -4.52 -0.13 24.01
C ALA A 96 -5.64 -0.26 22.96
N ALA A 97 -6.73 -0.91 23.34
CA ALA A 97 -7.78 -1.30 22.40
C ALA A 97 -8.54 -0.12 21.76
N ASP A 98 -8.56 1.01 22.47
CA ASP A 98 -9.21 2.26 22.06
C ASP A 98 -8.33 3.15 21.17
N VAL A 99 -7.05 2.79 20.96
CA VAL A 99 -6.13 3.55 20.10
C VAL A 99 -6.48 3.33 18.63
N ARG A 100 -6.81 4.42 17.94
CA ARG A 100 -7.03 4.40 16.50
C ARG A 100 -5.70 4.53 15.76
N VAL A 101 -5.58 3.83 14.64
CA VAL A 101 -4.37 3.81 13.81
C VAL A 101 -4.77 3.84 12.34
N ASP A 102 -4.32 4.84 11.59
CA ASP A 102 -4.68 5.06 10.19
C ASP A 102 -4.34 3.87 9.26
N VAL A 103 -3.20 3.21 9.46
CA VAL A 103 -2.83 2.02 8.67
C VAL A 103 -3.74 0.80 8.95
N ARG A 104 -4.38 0.74 10.12
CA ARG A 104 -5.41 -0.26 10.41
C ARG A 104 -6.71 0.10 9.71
N ASP A 105 -7.09 1.38 9.73
CA ASP A 105 -8.26 1.89 9.01
C ASP A 105 -8.11 1.63 7.49
N LEU A 106 -6.91 1.86 6.92
CA LEU A 106 -6.56 1.49 5.54
C LEU A 106 -6.73 -0.02 5.28
N SER A 107 -6.19 -0.86 6.18
CA SER A 107 -6.24 -2.31 6.03
C SER A 107 -7.68 -2.83 6.12
N ASP A 108 -8.50 -2.25 6.98
CA ASP A 108 -9.90 -2.60 7.14
C ASP A 108 -10.75 -2.14 5.95
N TRP A 109 -10.49 -0.93 5.44
CA TRP A 109 -11.10 -0.46 4.20
C TRP A 109 -10.73 -1.38 3.03
N ALA A 110 -9.46 -1.71 2.86
CA ALA A 110 -8.99 -2.56 1.77
C ALA A 110 -9.61 -3.96 1.82
N ARG A 111 -9.72 -4.54 3.03
CA ARG A 111 -10.38 -5.83 3.23
C ARG A 111 -11.86 -5.79 2.84
N ARG A 112 -12.57 -4.73 3.20
CA ARG A 112 -13.97 -4.52 2.77
C ARG A 112 -14.08 -4.34 1.27
N ALA A 113 -13.16 -3.59 0.66
CA ALA A 113 -13.13 -3.33 -0.78
C ALA A 113 -13.06 -4.60 -1.62
N VAL A 114 -12.25 -5.59 -1.20
CA VAL A 114 -12.10 -6.86 -1.93
C VAL A 114 -13.07 -7.95 -1.50
N SER A 115 -13.82 -7.75 -0.40
CA SER A 115 -14.74 -8.76 0.13
C SER A 115 -15.95 -8.98 -0.80
N PRO A 116 -16.24 -10.22 -1.22
CA PRO A 116 -17.39 -10.51 -2.07
C PRO A 116 -18.74 -10.29 -1.36
N SER A 117 -18.76 -10.24 -0.01
CA SER A 117 -19.97 -10.08 0.80
C SER A 117 -20.49 -8.64 0.85
N VAL A 118 -19.68 -7.65 0.51
CA VAL A 118 -20.07 -6.23 0.49
C VAL A 118 -20.77 -5.91 -0.83
N ARG A 119 -21.95 -5.30 -0.76
CA ARG A 119 -22.70 -4.88 -1.97
C ARG A 119 -21.94 -3.77 -2.71
N SER A 120 -22.00 -3.78 -4.04
CA SER A 120 -21.30 -2.78 -4.86
C SER A 120 -21.70 -1.33 -4.55
N GLY A 121 -22.95 -1.10 -4.14
CA GLY A 121 -23.46 0.23 -3.76
C GLY A 121 -22.90 0.75 -2.41
N ASP A 122 -22.45 -0.14 -1.53
CA ASP A 122 -21.96 0.20 -0.19
C ASP A 122 -20.44 0.45 -0.18
N VAL A 123 -19.77 0.27 -1.31
CA VAL A 123 -18.33 0.51 -1.44
C VAL A 123 -18.11 1.99 -1.71
N ALA A 124 -17.37 2.65 -0.83
CA ALA A 124 -16.93 4.03 -1.00
C ALA A 124 -15.45 4.07 -1.40
N ALA A 125 -15.07 5.11 -2.17
CA ALA A 125 -13.68 5.47 -2.34
C ALA A 125 -13.05 5.72 -0.95
N PRO A 126 -11.74 5.48 -0.79
CA PRO A 126 -11.07 5.74 0.47
C PRO A 126 -11.07 7.24 0.77
N ASP A 127 -11.02 7.59 2.05
CA ASP A 127 -10.65 8.94 2.45
C ASP A 127 -9.24 9.25 1.88
N THR A 128 -9.05 10.47 1.39
CA THR A 128 -7.74 10.93 0.87
C THR A 128 -6.61 10.76 1.89
N ALA A 129 -6.92 10.87 3.18
CA ALA A 129 -5.99 10.62 4.27
C ALA A 129 -5.42 9.18 4.29
N LEU A 130 -6.11 8.21 3.69
CA LEU A 130 -5.64 6.82 3.58
C LEU A 130 -4.75 6.58 2.34
N LEU A 131 -4.55 7.57 1.50
CA LEU A 131 -3.75 7.46 0.28
C LEU A 131 -2.27 7.84 0.46
N GLY A 132 -1.90 8.36 1.64
CA GLY A 132 -0.54 8.77 1.96
C GLY A 132 0.49 7.64 2.03
N ASP A 133 1.76 7.98 1.92
CA ASP A 133 2.85 7.01 2.05
C ASP A 133 3.15 6.68 3.51
N LEU A 134 3.49 5.42 3.78
CA LEU A 134 3.89 5.00 5.12
C LEU A 134 5.22 5.65 5.51
N LEU A 135 5.20 6.48 6.57
CA LEU A 135 6.38 7.04 7.22
C LEU A 135 7.43 7.57 6.23
N PRO A 136 7.10 8.57 5.38
CA PRO A 136 8.06 9.14 4.44
C PRO A 136 9.32 9.63 5.18
N GLY A 137 10.50 9.38 4.58
CA GLY A 137 11.78 9.72 5.19
C GLY A 137 12.28 8.73 6.27
N TRP A 138 11.57 7.62 6.52
CA TRP A 138 12.08 6.52 7.33
C TRP A 138 12.63 5.42 6.44
N TYR A 139 13.89 5.02 6.68
CA TYR A 139 14.63 4.05 5.87
C TYR A 139 14.97 2.77 6.63
N ASP A 140 14.31 2.52 7.75
CA ASP A 140 14.39 1.24 8.47
C ASP A 140 13.86 0.12 7.56
N ASP A 141 14.56 -1.01 7.44
CA ASP A 141 14.20 -2.12 6.54
C ASP A 141 12.77 -2.60 6.73
N TRP A 142 12.34 -2.70 7.99
CA TRP A 142 10.98 -3.11 8.31
C TRP A 142 9.91 -2.09 7.85
N VAL A 143 10.25 -0.78 7.81
CA VAL A 143 9.37 0.25 7.28
C VAL A 143 9.26 0.13 5.76
N LEU A 144 10.37 -0.14 5.07
CA LEU A 144 10.39 -0.32 3.62
C LEU A 144 9.54 -1.52 3.21
N LEU A 145 9.65 -2.65 3.91
CA LEU A 145 8.85 -3.84 3.66
C LEU A 145 7.35 -3.58 3.89
N GLU A 146 6.99 -2.93 4.99
CA GLU A 146 5.60 -2.60 5.30
C GLU A 146 5.02 -1.55 4.35
N ARG A 147 5.83 -0.57 3.90
CA ARG A 147 5.43 0.41 2.88
C ARG A 147 5.03 -0.28 1.60
N GLU A 148 5.86 -1.21 1.13
CA GLU A 148 5.57 -2.00 -0.07
C GLU A 148 4.32 -2.85 0.11
N ARG A 149 4.18 -3.54 1.24
CA ARG A 149 2.99 -4.34 1.56
C ARG A 149 1.71 -3.51 1.55
N LEU A 150 1.72 -2.34 2.19
CA LEU A 150 0.56 -1.44 2.24
C LEU A 150 0.25 -0.82 0.87
N ARG A 151 1.29 -0.50 0.09
CA ARG A 151 1.13 -0.01 -1.29
C ARG A 151 0.41 -1.05 -2.15
N GLN A 152 0.85 -2.30 -2.13
CA GLN A 152 0.21 -3.40 -2.87
C GLN A 152 -1.24 -3.62 -2.42
N LEU A 153 -1.47 -3.62 -1.11
CA LEU A 153 -2.82 -3.75 -0.55
C LEU A 153 -3.75 -2.64 -1.04
N ARG A 154 -3.27 -1.40 -1.00
CA ARG A 154 -4.02 -0.21 -1.44
C ARG A 154 -4.37 -0.27 -2.92
N VAL A 155 -3.41 -0.61 -3.78
CA VAL A 155 -3.63 -0.69 -5.22
C VAL A 155 -4.69 -1.74 -5.55
N GLN A 156 -4.59 -2.94 -4.97
CA GLN A 156 -5.59 -4.00 -5.16
C GLN A 156 -6.99 -3.56 -4.71
N ALA A 157 -7.08 -2.87 -3.58
CA ALA A 157 -8.35 -2.37 -3.07
C ALA A 157 -8.94 -1.27 -3.97
N LEU A 158 -8.12 -0.35 -4.47
CA LEU A 158 -8.54 0.70 -5.40
C LEU A 158 -9.07 0.12 -6.71
N GLU A 159 -8.40 -0.88 -7.28
CA GLU A 159 -8.88 -1.60 -8.47
C GLU A 159 -10.24 -2.26 -8.20
N ALA A 160 -10.39 -2.94 -7.07
CA ALA A 160 -11.65 -3.59 -6.69
C ALA A 160 -12.79 -2.58 -6.50
N VAL A 161 -12.52 -1.46 -5.84
CA VAL A 161 -13.48 -0.35 -5.66
C VAL A 161 -13.88 0.22 -7.02
N ALA A 162 -12.92 0.50 -7.90
CA ALA A 162 -13.19 1.05 -9.22
C ALA A 162 -14.12 0.15 -10.05
N VAL A 163 -13.86 -1.16 -10.06
CA VAL A 163 -14.68 -2.14 -10.76
C VAL A 163 -16.12 -2.17 -10.19
N ARG A 164 -16.26 -2.15 -8.86
CA ARG A 164 -17.58 -2.16 -8.20
C ARG A 164 -18.38 -0.89 -8.45
N LEU A 165 -17.72 0.27 -8.34
CA LEU A 165 -18.34 1.56 -8.64
C LEU A 165 -18.79 1.64 -10.10
N ALA A 166 -17.98 1.16 -11.03
CA ALA A 166 -18.32 1.08 -12.44
C ALA A 166 -19.55 0.18 -12.67
N SER A 167 -19.59 -1.00 -12.03
CA SER A 167 -20.73 -1.92 -12.10
C SER A 167 -22.02 -1.33 -11.49
N ALA A 168 -21.90 -0.39 -10.56
CA ALA A 168 -23.01 0.36 -9.98
C ALA A 168 -23.40 1.62 -10.78
N GLY A 169 -22.79 1.87 -11.95
CA GLY A 169 -23.02 3.06 -12.78
C GLY A 169 -22.37 4.35 -12.25
N ARG A 170 -21.58 4.28 -11.17
CA ARG A 170 -20.87 5.43 -10.55
C ARG A 170 -19.54 5.67 -11.24
N HIS A 171 -19.58 5.89 -12.56
CA HIS A 171 -18.37 5.92 -13.39
C HIS A 171 -17.37 7.02 -13.03
N GLY A 172 -17.84 8.19 -12.58
CA GLY A 172 -16.94 9.29 -12.17
C GLY A 172 -16.06 8.89 -10.98
N GLU A 173 -16.66 8.32 -9.94
CA GLU A 173 -15.95 7.83 -8.77
C GLU A 173 -15.09 6.60 -9.08
N ALA A 174 -15.57 5.74 -10.00
CA ALA A 174 -14.81 4.60 -10.49
C ALA A 174 -13.50 5.05 -11.16
N LEU A 175 -13.54 6.08 -12.02
CA LEU A 175 -12.36 6.66 -12.65
C LEU A 175 -11.41 7.27 -11.63
N GLN A 176 -11.91 7.97 -10.61
CA GLN A 176 -11.06 8.52 -9.54
C GLN A 176 -10.28 7.40 -8.82
N ALA A 177 -10.97 6.32 -8.43
CA ALA A 177 -10.32 5.17 -7.79
C ALA A 177 -9.32 4.47 -8.72
N ALA A 178 -9.66 4.28 -10.01
CA ALA A 178 -8.77 3.67 -10.99
C ALA A 178 -7.52 4.54 -11.25
N HIS A 179 -7.66 5.85 -11.36
CA HIS A 179 -6.53 6.76 -11.51
C HIS A 179 -5.65 6.83 -10.25
N ALA A 180 -6.24 6.72 -9.06
CA ALA A 180 -5.45 6.60 -7.83
C ALA A 180 -4.62 5.30 -7.82
N ALA A 181 -5.15 4.18 -8.35
CA ALA A 181 -4.40 2.94 -8.50
C ALA A 181 -3.24 3.09 -9.52
N VAL A 182 -3.50 3.72 -10.67
CA VAL A 182 -2.48 4.03 -11.68
C VAL A 182 -1.40 4.95 -11.12
N GLY A 183 -1.77 5.98 -10.35
CA GLY A 183 -0.81 6.89 -9.72
C GLY A 183 0.10 6.19 -8.70
N ALA A 184 -0.44 5.22 -7.94
CA ALA A 184 0.34 4.43 -6.99
C ALA A 184 1.26 3.40 -7.67
N GLU A 185 0.88 2.88 -8.85
CA GLU A 185 1.60 1.87 -9.63
C GLU A 185 1.46 2.13 -11.14
N PRO A 186 2.25 3.04 -11.71
CA PRO A 186 2.10 3.43 -13.11
C PRO A 186 2.29 2.29 -14.12
N LEU A 187 3.13 1.31 -13.82
CA LEU A 187 3.39 0.17 -14.72
C LEU A 187 2.43 -1.02 -14.53
N ARG A 188 1.46 -0.88 -13.63
CA ARG A 188 0.51 -1.96 -13.35
C ARG A 188 -0.61 -2.02 -14.37
N GLU A 189 -0.53 -2.98 -15.29
CA GLU A 189 -1.49 -3.14 -16.38
C GLU A 189 -2.94 -3.32 -15.93
N SER A 190 -3.18 -4.01 -14.80
CA SER A 190 -4.54 -4.24 -14.30
C SER A 190 -5.26 -2.92 -13.97
N ALA A 191 -4.55 -1.94 -13.41
CA ALA A 191 -5.10 -0.62 -13.11
C ALA A 191 -5.49 0.14 -14.39
N HIS A 192 -4.62 0.15 -15.39
CA HIS A 192 -4.91 0.75 -16.70
C HIS A 192 -6.06 0.04 -17.43
N ARG A 193 -6.14 -1.29 -17.29
CA ARG A 193 -7.26 -2.07 -17.84
C ARG A 193 -8.60 -1.66 -17.26
N VAL A 194 -8.64 -1.35 -15.96
CA VAL A 194 -9.84 -0.84 -15.30
C VAL A 194 -10.23 0.53 -15.87
N VAL A 195 -9.28 1.46 -16.05
CA VAL A 195 -9.54 2.78 -16.67
C VAL A 195 -10.13 2.63 -18.06
N VAL A 196 -9.50 1.82 -18.93
CA VAL A 196 -9.99 1.55 -20.29
C VAL A 196 -11.39 0.93 -20.26
N GLY A 197 -11.62 -0.05 -19.38
CA GLY A 197 -12.91 -0.72 -19.23
C GLY A 197 -14.03 0.24 -18.81
N ILE A 198 -13.76 1.18 -17.91
CA ILE A 198 -14.74 2.18 -17.48
C ILE A 198 -15.12 3.11 -18.63
N HIS A 199 -14.14 3.60 -19.41
CA HIS A 199 -14.43 4.43 -20.58
C HIS A 199 -15.26 3.69 -21.63
N LEU A 200 -14.95 2.42 -21.88
CA LEU A 200 -15.77 1.58 -22.78
C LEU A 200 -17.19 1.38 -22.27
N ALA A 201 -17.38 1.15 -20.97
CA ALA A 201 -18.71 1.00 -20.35
C ALA A 201 -19.55 2.28 -20.48
N GLN A 202 -18.92 3.46 -20.53
CA GLN A 202 -19.57 4.74 -20.79
C GLN A 202 -19.83 5.03 -22.26
N GLY A 203 -19.34 4.19 -23.19
CA GLY A 203 -19.34 4.48 -24.62
C GLY A 203 -18.29 5.50 -25.07
N ASN A 204 -17.37 5.91 -24.19
CA ASN A 204 -16.30 6.88 -24.45
C ASN A 204 -15.11 6.21 -25.15
N VAL A 205 -15.34 5.68 -26.37
CA VAL A 205 -14.35 4.88 -27.12
C VAL A 205 -13.06 5.66 -27.38
N ALA A 206 -13.15 6.97 -27.65
CA ALA A 206 -11.99 7.80 -27.90
C ALA A 206 -11.07 7.89 -26.67
N GLU A 207 -11.64 8.05 -25.46
CA GLU A 207 -10.89 8.10 -24.22
C GLU A 207 -10.31 6.72 -23.86
N ALA A 208 -11.04 5.65 -24.12
CA ALA A 208 -10.54 4.28 -23.92
C ALA A 208 -9.29 4.01 -24.79
N VAL A 209 -9.32 4.42 -26.06
CA VAL A 209 -8.16 4.29 -26.99
C VAL A 209 -7.01 5.14 -26.53
N ARG A 210 -7.27 6.39 -26.12
CA ARG A 210 -6.23 7.29 -25.61
C ARG A 210 -5.54 6.71 -24.38
N ALA A 211 -6.33 6.22 -23.40
CA ALA A 211 -5.79 5.58 -22.19
C ALA A 211 -4.94 4.35 -22.52
N TYR A 212 -5.36 3.55 -23.49
CA TYR A 212 -4.60 2.41 -24.00
C TYR A 212 -3.28 2.85 -24.65
N GLU A 213 -3.31 3.85 -25.56
CA GLU A 213 -2.13 4.36 -26.25
C GLU A 213 -1.09 4.94 -25.29
N VAL A 214 -1.53 5.68 -24.26
CA VAL A 214 -0.66 6.22 -23.19
C VAL A 214 0.03 5.08 -22.45
N PHE A 215 -0.69 4.03 -22.09
CA PHE A 215 -0.09 2.89 -21.41
C PHE A 215 0.89 2.11 -22.30
N CYS A 216 0.58 1.94 -23.60
CA CYS A 216 1.51 1.33 -24.56
C CYS A 216 2.85 2.08 -24.62
N THR A 217 2.78 3.42 -24.70
CA THR A 217 3.97 4.26 -24.70
C THR A 217 4.77 4.11 -23.42
N LEU A 218 4.11 4.19 -22.27
CA LEU A 218 4.74 4.02 -20.97
C LEU A 218 5.47 2.67 -20.85
N LEU A 219 4.82 1.56 -21.24
CA LEU A 219 5.45 0.24 -21.20
C LEU A 219 6.64 0.10 -22.15
N ALA A 220 6.54 0.71 -23.34
CA ALA A 220 7.63 0.68 -24.32
C ALA A 220 8.84 1.47 -23.81
N ASP A 221 8.61 2.65 -23.23
CA ASP A 221 9.67 3.54 -22.76
C ASP A 221 10.38 2.99 -21.51
N GLU A 222 9.62 2.43 -20.56
CA GLU A 222 10.15 1.98 -19.26
C GLU A 222 10.69 0.54 -19.30
N LEU A 223 10.04 -0.35 -20.04
CA LEU A 223 10.32 -1.79 -20.02
C LEU A 223 10.65 -2.38 -21.39
N GLY A 224 10.45 -1.66 -22.48
CA GLY A 224 10.65 -2.17 -23.85
C GLY A 224 9.66 -3.30 -24.23
N VAL A 225 8.51 -3.41 -23.55
CA VAL A 225 7.53 -4.48 -23.78
C VAL A 225 6.20 -3.94 -24.30
N LEU A 226 5.37 -4.83 -24.84
CA LEU A 226 4.01 -4.54 -25.28
C LEU A 226 3.01 -4.96 -24.18
N PRO A 227 1.82 -4.33 -24.13
CA PRO A 227 0.73 -4.78 -23.27
C PRO A 227 0.35 -6.24 -23.51
N THR A 228 -0.20 -6.87 -22.47
CA THR A 228 -0.67 -8.26 -22.59
C THR A 228 -1.86 -8.39 -23.54
N ALA A 229 -2.15 -9.64 -23.96
CA ALA A 229 -3.35 -9.93 -24.74
C ALA A 229 -4.65 -9.55 -24.03
N LEU A 230 -4.67 -9.55 -22.67
CA LEU A 230 -5.84 -9.13 -21.89
C LEU A 230 -6.16 -7.65 -22.10
N MET A 231 -5.13 -6.80 -22.09
CA MET A 231 -5.28 -5.37 -22.33
C MET A 231 -5.68 -5.09 -23.78
N THR A 232 -4.99 -5.74 -24.72
CA THR A 232 -5.19 -5.54 -26.14
C THR A 232 -6.62 -5.89 -26.59
N ARG A 233 -7.20 -6.99 -26.08
CA ARG A 233 -8.56 -7.43 -26.41
C ARG A 233 -9.63 -6.40 -26.08
N LEU A 234 -9.45 -5.55 -25.08
CA LEU A 234 -10.42 -4.51 -24.72
C LEU A 234 -10.67 -3.52 -25.87
N VAL A 235 -9.64 -3.25 -26.67
CA VAL A 235 -9.67 -2.21 -27.71
C VAL A 235 -9.50 -2.76 -29.13
N GLU A 236 -9.31 -4.07 -29.33
CA GLU A 236 -9.09 -4.67 -30.66
C GLU A 236 -10.29 -4.52 -31.60
N HIS A 237 -11.51 -4.32 -31.08
CA HIS A 237 -12.70 -4.03 -31.88
C HIS A 237 -12.67 -2.64 -32.50
N VAL A 238 -11.79 -1.74 -32.06
CA VAL A 238 -11.64 -0.40 -32.60
C VAL A 238 -10.75 -0.47 -33.85
N PRO A 239 -11.26 -0.08 -35.06
CA PRO A 239 -10.54 -0.29 -36.34
C PRO A 239 -9.14 0.34 -36.39
N ARG A 240 -8.95 1.50 -35.74
CA ARG A 240 -7.65 2.18 -35.65
C ARG A 240 -6.65 1.36 -34.85
N VAL A 241 -7.03 0.87 -33.68
CA VAL A 241 -6.19 0.06 -32.81
C VAL A 241 -5.85 -1.27 -33.50
N ARG A 242 -6.87 -1.93 -34.08
CA ARG A 242 -6.68 -3.17 -34.84
C ARG A 242 -5.65 -3.04 -35.95
N ARG A 243 -5.67 -1.93 -36.71
CA ARG A 243 -4.66 -1.64 -37.76
C ARG A 243 -3.27 -1.44 -37.18
N ALA A 244 -3.13 -0.68 -36.10
CA ALA A 244 -1.86 -0.46 -35.41
C ALA A 244 -1.25 -1.78 -34.89
N LEU A 245 -2.08 -2.62 -34.23
CA LEU A 245 -1.66 -3.93 -33.73
C LEU A 245 -1.24 -4.89 -34.86
N ALA A 246 -1.96 -4.88 -35.98
CA ALA A 246 -1.61 -5.69 -37.15
C ALA A 246 -0.24 -5.24 -37.74
N ALA A 247 0.02 -3.93 -37.83
CA ALA A 247 1.29 -3.40 -38.28
C ALA A 247 2.45 -3.77 -37.33
N GLN A 248 2.25 -3.68 -36.02
CA GLN A 248 3.25 -4.08 -35.01
C GLN A 248 3.56 -5.59 -35.09
N ARG A 249 2.56 -6.44 -35.32
CA ARG A 249 2.75 -7.90 -35.51
C ARG A 249 3.48 -8.20 -36.82
N ALA A 250 3.19 -7.47 -37.89
CA ALA A 250 3.84 -7.64 -39.19
C ALA A 250 5.32 -7.17 -39.19
N GLY A 251 5.64 -6.09 -38.46
CA GLY A 251 7.01 -5.60 -38.28
C GLY A 251 7.89 -6.46 -37.36
N ARG A 252 7.30 -7.38 -36.62
CA ARG A 252 8.01 -8.42 -35.84
C ARG A 252 8.16 -9.69 -36.71
N ALA A 253 9.00 -9.61 -37.76
CA ALA A 253 9.50 -10.83 -38.40
C ALA A 253 10.26 -11.68 -37.37
N PRO A 254 10.24 -13.02 -37.45
CA PRO A 254 10.76 -13.91 -36.41
C PRO A 254 12.30 -13.87 -36.40
N GLY A 255 12.87 -12.86 -35.77
CA GLY A 255 14.26 -12.82 -35.36
C GLY A 255 14.34 -13.36 -33.94
N ARG A 256 14.88 -14.56 -33.80
CA ARG A 256 15.27 -15.30 -32.60
C ARG A 256 15.13 -14.50 -31.29
N ALA A 257 14.03 -14.69 -30.59
CA ALA A 257 13.95 -14.41 -29.15
C ALA A 257 14.83 -15.45 -28.45
N ALA A 258 16.01 -15.05 -28.00
CA ALA A 258 16.74 -15.83 -27.03
C ALA A 258 15.88 -15.93 -25.74
N PRO A 259 15.69 -17.13 -25.15
CA PRO A 259 14.97 -17.24 -23.91
C PRO A 259 15.74 -16.49 -22.83
N VAL A 260 15.09 -15.52 -22.19
CA VAL A 260 15.59 -14.92 -20.95
C VAL A 260 15.46 -16.01 -19.88
N VAL A 261 16.54 -16.74 -19.67
CA VAL A 261 16.67 -17.67 -18.54
C VAL A 261 16.99 -16.82 -17.32
N ILE A 262 15.97 -16.55 -16.51
CA ILE A 262 16.17 -16.05 -15.15
C ILE A 262 16.80 -17.20 -14.37
N ARG A 263 18.13 -17.22 -14.25
CA ARG A 263 18.82 -18.08 -13.30
C ARG A 263 18.51 -17.54 -11.90
N LEU A 264 17.62 -18.19 -11.20
CA LEU A 264 17.55 -18.13 -9.75
C LEU A 264 18.88 -18.69 -9.25
N GLY A 265 19.70 -17.83 -8.62
CA GLY A 265 21.01 -18.20 -8.12
C GLY A 265 20.91 -19.33 -7.11
N ASP A 266 21.65 -20.38 -7.37
CA ASP A 266 21.93 -21.48 -6.46
C ASP A 266 22.60 -20.93 -5.18
N CYS A 267 21.85 -20.88 -4.08
CA CYS A 267 22.41 -20.90 -2.74
C CYS A 267 22.74 -22.37 -2.43
N ALA A 268 23.90 -22.81 -2.85
CA ALA A 268 24.46 -24.12 -2.46
C ALA A 268 25.76 -23.93 -1.70
N THR A 269 25.67 -24.15 -0.40
CA THR A 269 26.61 -24.90 0.47
C THR A 269 28.07 -24.91 0.05
N GLY A 270 28.88 -24.09 0.69
CA GLY A 270 30.33 -24.32 0.83
C GLY A 270 30.62 -24.98 2.18
N ARG A 271 30.64 -26.32 2.23
CA ARG A 271 31.40 -27.07 3.22
C ARG A 271 32.80 -27.36 2.62
N ASP A 272 33.78 -27.38 3.56
CA ASP A 272 35.12 -28.01 3.48
C ASP A 272 36.27 -27.14 2.93
N ARG A 273 37.07 -26.56 3.79
CA ARG A 273 38.32 -27.07 4.42
C ARG A 273 38.92 -26.01 5.33
#